data_7b56478985e1d1e6bda336888d17b75e
#
_entry.id   7b56478985e1d1e6bda336888d17b75e
#
_cell.length_a   1.000
_cell.length_b   1.000
_cell.length_c   1.000
_cell.angle_alpha   90.00
_cell.angle_beta   90.00
_cell.angle_gamma   90.00
#
_symmetry.space_group_name_H-M   'P 1'
#
loop_
_entity.id
_entity.type
_entity.pdbx_description
1 polymer ?
#
loop_
_entity_poly.entity_id
_entity_poly.type
_entity_poly.pdbx_seq_one_letter_code
_entity_poly.pdbx_strand_id
1 'polypeptide(L)'
;MTVSLPPAAAPTPDTTRTRIGQEAARLFVASGYHGVSMREVAEAVGVTKPALYHHYADKESLFLAMLDGALAGLARLIEHASAQRGLSAQLDTLVGELAASAPEQRVGLQLASELRHVSPERRKAFESEYRRVWMGGLSALFEEAAARGELRADLPPPVLTRAFLALIYPLVTGTPPADPQGTARALLSVYLDGARPR
;
A
#
# COMPACT_ATOMS: atom_id res chain seq x y z
N MET A 1 -22.28 43.57 -20.52
CA MET A 1 -22.70 42.67 -19.42
C MET A 1 -21.51 41.76 -19.11
N THR A 2 -20.76 42.09 -18.08
CA THR A 2 -19.56 41.33 -17.65
C THR A 2 -20.04 40.27 -16.70
N VAL A 3 -19.98 39.01 -17.13
CA VAL A 3 -20.30 37.87 -16.28
C VAL A 3 -19.12 37.65 -15.33
N SER A 4 -19.32 38.01 -14.06
CA SER A 4 -18.34 37.72 -13.00
C SER A 4 -18.41 36.23 -12.66
N LEU A 5 -17.32 35.48 -12.93
CA LEU A 5 -17.20 34.09 -12.42
C LEU A 5 -17.16 34.16 -10.89
N PRO A 6 -17.87 33.25 -10.19
CA PRO A 6 -17.75 33.12 -8.76
C PRO A 6 -16.32 32.71 -8.38
N PRO A 7 -15.79 33.17 -7.23
CA PRO A 7 -14.47 32.76 -6.76
C PRO A 7 -14.43 31.25 -6.55
N ALA A 8 -13.35 30.61 -6.99
CA ALA A 8 -13.12 29.19 -6.77
C ALA A 8 -13.26 28.88 -5.27
N ALA A 9 -14.10 27.93 -4.92
CA ALA A 9 -14.32 27.52 -3.55
C ALA A 9 -12.98 27.13 -2.90
N ALA A 10 -12.72 27.63 -1.70
CA ALA A 10 -11.53 27.25 -0.93
C ALA A 10 -11.54 25.72 -0.75
N PRO A 11 -10.40 25.05 -0.94
CA PRO A 11 -10.33 23.59 -0.79
C PRO A 11 -10.73 23.18 0.62
N THR A 12 -11.59 22.15 0.72
CA THR A 12 -12.00 21.61 2.02
C THR A 12 -10.78 21.02 2.75
N PRO A 13 -10.78 20.94 4.10
CA PRO A 13 -9.66 20.36 4.87
C PRO A 13 -9.22 18.97 4.40
N ASP A 14 -10.16 18.16 3.94
CA ASP A 14 -9.91 16.81 3.39
C ASP A 14 -9.12 16.86 2.07
N THR A 15 -9.47 17.79 1.18
CA THR A 15 -8.75 17.99 -0.09
C THR A 15 -7.33 18.54 0.14
N THR A 16 -7.15 19.41 1.13
CA THR A 16 -5.82 19.94 1.49
C THR A 16 -4.93 18.86 2.06
N ARG A 17 -5.43 18.03 2.97
CA ARG A 17 -4.67 16.91 3.56
C ARG A 17 -4.24 15.90 2.49
N THR A 18 -5.13 15.56 1.57
CA THR A 18 -4.84 14.67 0.43
C THR A 18 -3.75 15.26 -0.46
N ARG A 19 -3.83 16.56 -0.81
CA ARG A 19 -2.80 17.25 -1.62
C ARG A 19 -1.44 17.27 -0.92
N ILE A 20 -1.42 17.57 0.39
CA ILE A 20 -0.19 17.51 1.19
C ILE A 20 0.43 16.12 1.08
N GLY A 21 -0.37 15.06 1.25
CA GLY A 21 0.07 13.69 1.16
C GLY A 21 0.70 13.33 -0.19
N GLN A 22 0.03 13.67 -1.27
CA GLN A 22 0.50 13.40 -2.63
C GLN A 22 1.83 14.10 -2.93
N GLU A 23 1.93 15.41 -2.63
CA GLU A 23 3.16 16.15 -2.88
C GLU A 23 4.30 15.73 -1.95
N ALA A 24 4.02 15.44 -0.67
CA ALA A 24 5.02 14.92 0.24
C ALA A 24 5.56 13.57 -0.22
N ALA A 25 4.69 12.64 -0.63
CA ALA A 25 5.10 11.34 -1.16
C ALA A 25 6.01 11.51 -2.38
N ARG A 26 5.64 12.38 -3.33
CA ARG A 26 6.44 12.69 -4.51
C ARG A 26 7.84 13.22 -4.14
N LEU A 27 7.90 14.16 -3.20
CA LEU A 27 9.16 14.75 -2.74
C LEU A 27 10.03 13.72 -2.02
N PHE A 28 9.48 12.94 -1.11
CA PHE A 28 10.22 11.88 -0.39
C PHE A 28 10.74 10.80 -1.34
N VAL A 29 9.97 10.42 -2.35
CA VAL A 29 10.41 9.47 -3.38
C VAL A 29 11.56 10.04 -4.22
N ALA A 30 11.48 11.33 -4.58
CA ALA A 30 12.48 11.97 -5.43
C ALA A 30 13.81 12.28 -4.69
N SER A 31 13.74 12.66 -3.40
CA SER A 31 14.87 13.25 -2.66
C SER A 31 15.24 12.48 -1.40
N GLY A 32 14.55 11.38 -1.08
CA GLY A 32 14.72 10.63 0.16
C GLY A 32 14.25 11.37 1.40
N TYR A 33 14.24 10.68 2.53
CA TYR A 33 13.77 11.26 3.79
C TYR A 33 14.55 12.53 4.18
N HIS A 34 15.88 12.53 4.13
CA HIS A 34 16.69 13.66 4.55
C HIS A 34 16.65 14.85 3.59
N GLY A 35 16.46 14.60 2.31
CA GLY A 35 16.44 15.64 1.25
C GLY A 35 15.19 16.49 1.23
N VAL A 36 14.17 16.21 2.06
CA VAL A 36 12.90 16.95 2.11
C VAL A 36 12.77 17.72 3.41
N SER A 37 12.31 18.96 3.35
CA SER A 37 11.94 19.78 4.50
C SER A 37 10.46 20.09 4.54
N MET A 38 9.91 20.37 5.73
CA MET A 38 8.52 20.82 5.91
C MET A 38 8.23 22.13 5.15
N ARG A 39 9.25 22.96 4.95
CA ARG A 39 9.12 24.19 4.16
C ARG A 39 8.89 23.88 2.68
N GLU A 40 9.71 23.01 2.09
CA GLU A 40 9.58 22.59 0.69
C GLU A 40 8.22 21.94 0.41
N VAL A 41 7.74 21.13 1.34
CA VAL A 41 6.38 20.54 1.22
C VAL A 41 5.32 21.62 1.24
N ALA A 42 5.39 22.60 2.15
CA ALA A 42 4.43 23.70 2.22
C ALA A 42 4.43 24.53 0.93
N GLU A 43 5.62 24.85 0.39
CA GLU A 43 5.79 25.56 -0.87
C GLU A 43 5.22 24.78 -2.06
N ALA A 44 5.50 23.48 -2.16
CA ALA A 44 5.02 22.61 -3.25
C ALA A 44 3.48 22.47 -3.26
N VAL A 45 2.87 22.42 -2.08
CA VAL A 45 1.40 22.35 -1.94
C VAL A 45 0.73 23.73 -2.12
N GLY A 46 1.49 24.81 -1.95
CA GLY A 46 0.94 26.18 -1.96
C GLY A 46 0.18 26.52 -0.67
N VAL A 47 0.63 26.01 0.47
CA VAL A 47 0.09 26.34 1.80
C VAL A 47 1.13 27.06 2.65
N THR A 48 0.69 27.75 3.70
CA THR A 48 1.62 28.36 4.66
C THR A 48 2.23 27.29 5.57
N LYS A 49 3.46 27.54 6.05
CA LYS A 49 4.11 26.64 7.01
C LYS A 49 3.27 26.37 8.26
N PRO A 50 2.63 27.37 8.90
CA PRO A 50 1.70 27.13 10.00
C PRO A 50 0.51 26.21 9.62
N ALA A 51 -0.05 26.37 8.42
CA ALA A 51 -1.13 25.51 7.96
C ALA A 51 -0.67 24.04 7.80
N LEU A 52 0.54 23.81 7.28
CA LEU A 52 1.11 22.45 7.22
C LEU A 52 1.30 21.85 8.62
N TYR A 53 1.85 22.62 9.57
CA TYR A 53 2.04 22.17 10.95
C TYR A 53 0.72 21.94 11.70
N HIS A 54 -0.37 22.55 11.27
CA HIS A 54 -1.71 22.22 11.78
C HIS A 54 -2.15 20.80 11.39
N HIS A 55 -1.72 20.31 10.22
CA HIS A 55 -2.03 18.94 9.77
C HIS A 55 -1.05 17.90 10.28
N TYR A 56 0.24 18.24 10.39
CA TYR A 56 1.33 17.32 10.75
C TYR A 56 2.31 18.00 11.68
N ALA A 57 2.45 17.50 12.91
CA ALA A 57 3.26 18.12 13.95
C ALA A 57 4.74 18.20 13.59
N ASP A 58 5.25 17.25 12.85
CA ASP A 58 6.66 17.16 12.43
C ASP A 58 6.79 16.37 11.10
N LYS A 59 8.01 16.32 10.59
CA LYS A 59 8.35 15.62 9.36
C LYS A 59 8.14 14.10 9.47
N GLU A 60 8.41 13.51 10.63
CA GLU A 60 8.17 12.09 10.87
C GLU A 60 6.67 11.76 10.80
N SER A 61 5.82 12.59 11.43
CA SER A 61 4.37 12.44 11.40
C SER A 61 3.82 12.54 9.97
N LEU A 62 4.35 13.46 9.17
CA LEU A 62 4.00 13.57 7.76
C LEU A 62 4.43 12.33 6.98
N PHE A 63 5.67 11.89 7.17
CA PHE A 63 6.23 10.72 6.48
C PHE A 63 5.47 9.43 6.83
N LEU A 64 5.19 9.20 8.11
CA LEU A 64 4.42 8.04 8.56
C LEU A 64 2.98 8.05 8.03
N ALA A 65 2.36 9.22 7.95
CA ALA A 65 1.02 9.32 7.37
C ALA A 65 0.96 8.87 5.88
N MET A 66 2.05 9.01 5.13
CA MET A 66 2.14 8.47 3.76
C MET A 66 2.20 6.95 3.76
N LEU A 67 2.98 6.37 4.67
CA LEU A 67 3.08 4.92 4.85
C LEU A 67 1.76 4.33 5.38
N ASP A 68 1.09 5.01 6.31
CA ASP A 68 -0.24 4.61 6.80
C ASP A 68 -1.29 4.60 5.68
N GLY A 69 -1.20 5.57 4.75
CA GLY A 69 -2.04 5.60 3.56
C GLY A 69 -1.82 4.38 2.65
N ALA A 70 -0.56 4.00 2.43
CA ALA A 70 -0.21 2.80 1.66
C ALA A 70 -0.69 1.52 2.39
N LEU A 71 -0.51 1.45 3.70
CA LEU A 71 -0.99 0.32 4.52
C LEU A 71 -2.51 0.21 4.51
N ALA A 72 -3.23 1.32 4.57
CA ALA A 72 -4.68 1.34 4.43
C ALA A 72 -5.13 0.82 3.05
N GLY A 73 -4.34 1.07 1.99
CA GLY A 73 -4.52 0.46 0.68
C GLY A 73 -4.43 -1.07 0.75
N LEU A 74 -3.38 -1.60 1.36
CA LEU A 74 -3.21 -3.05 1.55
C LEU A 74 -4.34 -3.67 2.41
N ALA A 75 -4.80 -2.96 3.44
CA ALA A 75 -5.94 -3.40 4.26
C ALA A 75 -7.21 -3.59 3.42
N ARG A 76 -7.51 -2.63 2.54
CA ARG A 76 -8.66 -2.73 1.63
C ARG A 76 -8.54 -3.90 0.64
N LEU A 77 -7.34 -4.19 0.14
CA LEU A 77 -7.12 -5.36 -0.72
C LEU A 77 -7.47 -6.66 0.02
N ILE A 78 -7.05 -6.81 1.26
CA ILE A 78 -7.38 -7.97 2.10
C ILE A 78 -8.89 -8.04 2.35
N GLU A 79 -9.54 -6.92 2.68
CA GLU A 79 -10.98 -6.84 2.91
C GLU A 79 -11.78 -7.28 1.68
N HIS A 80 -11.47 -6.73 0.50
CA HIS A 80 -12.13 -7.11 -0.75
C HIS A 80 -11.91 -8.57 -1.12
N ALA A 81 -10.70 -9.08 -0.91
CA ALA A 81 -10.40 -10.48 -1.11
C ALA A 81 -11.19 -11.37 -0.15
N SER A 82 -11.24 -11.02 1.14
CA SER A 82 -11.96 -11.80 2.17
C SER A 82 -13.46 -11.89 1.90
N ALA A 83 -14.04 -10.94 1.19
CA ALA A 83 -15.44 -10.95 0.80
C ALA A 83 -15.76 -12.00 -0.29
N GLN A 84 -14.75 -12.54 -0.97
CA GLN A 84 -14.92 -13.55 -2.01
C GLN A 84 -15.04 -14.95 -1.42
N ARG A 85 -15.72 -15.86 -2.15
CA ARG A 85 -15.90 -17.26 -1.73
C ARG A 85 -14.84 -18.14 -2.37
N GLY A 86 -14.06 -18.84 -1.53
CA GLY A 86 -13.02 -19.77 -1.94
C GLY A 86 -11.69 -19.08 -2.26
N LEU A 87 -10.58 -19.78 -1.99
CA LEU A 87 -9.24 -19.22 -2.08
C LEU A 87 -8.90 -18.71 -3.47
N SER A 88 -9.32 -19.43 -4.52
CA SER A 88 -9.02 -19.02 -5.90
C SER A 88 -9.59 -17.63 -6.22
N ALA A 89 -10.87 -17.37 -5.87
CA ALA A 89 -11.50 -16.08 -6.09
C ALA A 89 -10.91 -14.98 -5.17
N GLN A 90 -10.56 -15.32 -3.94
CA GLN A 90 -9.90 -14.43 -2.99
C GLN A 90 -8.56 -13.95 -3.53
N LEU A 91 -7.72 -14.87 -4.00
CA LEU A 91 -6.40 -14.54 -4.55
C LEU A 91 -6.50 -13.84 -5.91
N ASP A 92 -7.48 -14.17 -6.75
CA ASP A 92 -7.70 -13.52 -8.04
C ASP A 92 -8.07 -12.03 -7.83
N THR A 93 -8.96 -11.74 -6.89
CA THR A 93 -9.30 -10.38 -6.48
C THR A 93 -8.08 -9.64 -5.93
N LEU A 94 -7.36 -10.24 -4.98
CA LEU A 94 -6.20 -9.65 -4.35
C LEU A 94 -5.11 -9.29 -5.37
N VAL A 95 -4.76 -10.24 -6.23
CA VAL A 95 -3.68 -10.07 -7.21
C VAL A 95 -4.09 -9.10 -8.32
N GLY A 96 -5.34 -9.14 -8.76
CA GLY A 96 -5.89 -8.22 -9.74
C GLY A 96 -5.86 -6.76 -9.26
N GLU A 97 -6.34 -6.51 -8.05
CA GLU A 97 -6.32 -5.18 -7.43
C GLU A 97 -4.90 -4.71 -7.10
N LEU A 98 -4.03 -5.61 -6.62
CA LEU A 98 -2.61 -5.31 -6.37
C LEU A 98 -1.91 -4.89 -7.66
N ALA A 99 -2.16 -5.59 -8.76
CA ALA A 99 -1.60 -5.22 -10.07
C ALA A 99 -2.15 -3.88 -10.57
N ALA A 100 -3.43 -3.60 -10.36
CA ALA A 100 -4.06 -2.32 -10.71
C ALA A 100 -3.51 -1.15 -9.89
N SER A 101 -3.20 -1.36 -8.59
CA SER A 101 -2.62 -0.36 -7.68
C SER A 101 -1.08 -0.41 -7.62
N ALA A 102 -0.42 -1.10 -8.55
CA ALA A 102 1.03 -1.29 -8.50
C ALA A 102 1.86 0.02 -8.44
N PRO A 103 1.49 1.13 -9.10
CA PRO A 103 2.20 2.40 -8.95
C PRO A 103 2.22 2.91 -7.51
N GLU A 104 1.07 2.89 -6.83
CA GLU A 104 0.91 3.33 -5.44
C GLU A 104 1.67 2.41 -4.48
N GLN A 105 1.64 1.10 -4.73
CA GLN A 105 2.38 0.11 -3.93
C GLN A 105 3.90 0.30 -4.07
N ARG A 106 4.41 0.63 -5.25
CA ARG A 106 5.83 0.97 -5.44
C ARG A 106 6.25 2.19 -4.64
N VAL A 107 5.43 3.24 -4.63
CA VAL A 107 5.66 4.42 -3.79
C VAL A 107 5.73 4.02 -2.32
N GLY A 108 4.78 3.23 -1.82
CA GLY A 108 4.77 2.72 -0.46
C GLY A 108 6.04 1.91 -0.11
N LEU A 109 6.48 1.01 -0.99
CA LEU A 109 7.71 0.22 -0.81
C LEU A 109 8.97 1.10 -0.81
N GLN A 110 9.03 2.10 -1.69
CA GLN A 110 10.16 3.03 -1.74
C GLN A 110 10.23 3.87 -0.47
N LEU A 111 9.09 4.39 0.00
CA LEU A 111 9.02 5.09 1.28
C LEU A 111 9.41 4.17 2.45
N ALA A 112 8.93 2.92 2.46
CA ALA A 112 9.27 1.96 3.50
C ALA A 112 10.79 1.69 3.62
N SER A 113 11.54 1.81 2.54
CA SER A 113 13.01 1.70 2.58
C SER A 113 13.69 2.80 3.40
N GLU A 114 13.02 3.94 3.58
CA GLU A 114 13.49 5.08 4.36
C GLU A 114 13.07 5.05 5.85
N LEU A 115 12.31 4.04 6.28
CA LEU A 115 11.88 3.88 7.69
C LEU A 115 13.06 3.85 8.70
N ARG A 116 14.26 3.50 8.26
CA ARG A 116 15.48 3.54 9.08
C ARG A 116 15.79 4.93 9.64
N HIS A 117 15.24 5.99 9.02
CA HIS A 117 15.46 7.39 9.43
C HIS A 117 14.39 7.91 10.41
N VAL A 118 13.37 7.11 10.69
CA VAL A 118 12.31 7.38 11.65
C VAL A 118 12.77 6.90 13.04
N SER A 119 12.32 7.60 14.09
CA SER A 119 12.62 7.21 15.48
C SER A 119 12.26 5.73 15.73
N PRO A 120 13.06 4.99 16.53
CA PRO A 120 12.88 3.55 16.73
C PRO A 120 11.49 3.17 17.23
N GLU A 121 10.90 3.96 18.11
CA GLU A 121 9.58 3.74 18.69
C GLU A 121 8.48 3.80 17.63
N ARG A 122 8.47 4.88 16.82
CA ARG A 122 7.49 5.08 15.75
C ARG A 122 7.65 4.04 14.64
N ARG A 123 8.90 3.74 14.29
CA ARG A 123 9.21 2.66 13.32
C ARG A 123 8.67 1.32 13.78
N LYS A 124 8.93 0.92 15.03
CA LYS A 124 8.45 -0.34 15.60
C LYS A 124 6.92 -0.41 15.61
N ALA A 125 6.25 0.69 15.92
CA ALA A 125 4.79 0.78 15.90
C ALA A 125 4.26 0.53 14.47
N PHE A 126 4.81 1.21 13.45
CA PHE A 126 4.44 1.01 12.06
C PHE A 126 4.71 -0.43 11.58
N GLU A 127 5.89 -0.99 11.85
CA GLU A 127 6.25 -2.35 11.47
C GLU A 127 5.34 -3.42 12.12
N SER A 128 4.89 -3.16 13.36
CA SER A 128 3.93 -4.02 14.06
C SER A 128 2.57 -3.99 13.36
N GLU A 129 2.10 -2.80 13.01
CA GLU A 129 0.83 -2.62 12.33
C GLU A 129 0.85 -3.20 10.91
N TYR A 130 1.94 -3.02 10.17
CA TYR A 130 2.15 -3.64 8.86
C TYR A 130 2.07 -5.18 8.94
N ARG A 131 2.75 -5.78 9.94
CA ARG A 131 2.67 -7.24 10.14
C ARG A 131 1.25 -7.68 10.47
N ARG A 132 0.56 -6.94 11.33
CA ARG A 132 -0.82 -7.28 11.73
C ARG A 132 -1.77 -7.23 10.54
N VAL A 133 -1.73 -6.15 9.78
CA VAL A 133 -2.68 -5.89 8.68
C VAL A 133 -2.37 -6.77 7.48
N TRP A 134 -1.16 -6.67 6.93
CA TRP A 134 -0.82 -7.33 5.68
C TRP A 134 -0.50 -8.82 5.87
N MET A 135 0.47 -9.12 6.73
CA MET A 135 0.89 -10.51 6.94
C MET A 135 -0.19 -11.31 7.67
N GLY A 136 -0.82 -10.74 8.69
CA GLY A 136 -1.91 -11.38 9.42
C GLY A 136 -3.14 -11.59 8.55
N GLY A 137 -3.54 -10.60 7.75
CA GLY A 137 -4.67 -10.73 6.83
C GLY A 137 -4.45 -11.82 5.78
N LEU A 138 -3.27 -11.87 5.17
CA LEU A 138 -2.92 -12.95 4.23
C LEU A 138 -2.92 -14.31 4.93
N SER A 139 -2.27 -14.44 6.10
CA SER A 139 -2.24 -15.71 6.84
C SER A 139 -3.64 -16.23 7.13
N ALA A 140 -4.56 -15.36 7.53
CA ALA A 140 -5.95 -15.73 7.79
C ALA A 140 -6.64 -16.33 6.55
N LEU A 141 -6.47 -15.74 5.36
CA LEU A 141 -7.03 -16.27 4.11
C LEU A 141 -6.54 -17.71 3.85
N PHE A 142 -5.25 -17.97 4.06
CA PHE A 142 -4.66 -19.29 3.84
C PHE A 142 -5.05 -20.29 4.91
N GLU A 143 -5.14 -19.89 6.16
CA GLU A 143 -5.58 -20.75 7.28
C GLU A 143 -7.06 -21.16 7.11
N GLU A 144 -7.92 -20.22 6.73
CA GLU A 144 -9.32 -20.50 6.43
C GLU A 144 -9.47 -21.43 5.21
N ALA A 145 -8.69 -21.22 4.15
CA ALA A 145 -8.69 -22.08 2.97
C ALA A 145 -8.18 -23.50 3.31
N ALA A 146 -7.18 -23.64 4.16
CA ALA A 146 -6.72 -24.93 4.65
C ALA A 146 -7.82 -25.64 5.47
N ALA A 147 -8.52 -24.92 6.33
CA ALA A 147 -9.63 -25.46 7.11
C ALA A 147 -10.81 -25.93 6.22
N ARG A 148 -10.99 -25.32 5.04
CA ARG A 148 -11.98 -25.75 4.04
C ARG A 148 -11.49 -26.88 3.12
N GLY A 149 -10.23 -27.30 3.26
CA GLY A 149 -9.64 -28.35 2.41
C GLY A 149 -9.31 -27.88 0.98
N GLU A 150 -9.19 -26.59 0.76
CA GLU A 150 -8.87 -25.99 -0.55
C GLU A 150 -7.36 -26.01 -0.85
N LEU A 151 -6.53 -26.30 0.14
CA LEU A 151 -5.08 -26.36 0.05
C LEU A 151 -4.55 -27.79 0.25
N ARG A 152 -3.39 -28.06 -0.32
CA ARG A 152 -2.65 -29.30 -0.10
C ARG A 152 -2.28 -29.46 1.38
N ALA A 153 -2.47 -30.66 1.92
CA ALA A 153 -2.30 -30.95 3.34
C ALA A 153 -0.84 -31.23 3.76
N ASP A 154 0.05 -31.48 2.79
CA ASP A 154 1.47 -31.80 3.03
C ASP A 154 2.34 -30.56 3.27
N LEU A 155 1.81 -29.34 3.05
CA LEU A 155 2.49 -28.09 3.35
C LEU A 155 1.65 -27.23 4.32
N PRO A 156 2.29 -26.69 5.38
CA PRO A 156 1.58 -25.82 6.32
C PRO A 156 1.22 -24.47 5.68
N PRO A 157 0.06 -23.87 6.04
CA PRO A 157 -0.39 -22.58 5.50
C PRO A 157 0.65 -21.47 5.51
N PRO A 158 1.50 -21.28 6.54
CA PRO A 158 2.54 -20.25 6.52
C PRO A 158 3.58 -20.41 5.41
N VAL A 159 3.86 -21.65 4.97
CA VAL A 159 4.77 -21.88 3.83
C VAL A 159 4.09 -21.46 2.53
N LEU A 160 2.83 -21.82 2.36
CA LEU A 160 2.04 -21.44 1.19
C LEU A 160 1.86 -19.91 1.11
N THR A 161 1.59 -19.24 2.23
CA THR A 161 1.53 -17.77 2.31
C THR A 161 2.85 -17.13 1.85
N ARG A 162 3.99 -17.65 2.32
CA ARG A 162 5.32 -17.13 1.91
C ARG A 162 5.61 -17.36 0.43
N ALA A 163 5.26 -18.54 -0.08
CA ALA A 163 5.41 -18.85 -1.50
C ALA A 163 4.56 -17.91 -2.37
N PHE A 164 3.33 -17.64 -1.96
CA PHE A 164 2.45 -16.68 -2.61
C PHE A 164 3.07 -15.28 -2.63
N LEU A 165 3.53 -14.78 -1.48
CA LEU A 165 4.17 -13.46 -1.38
C LEU A 165 5.40 -13.35 -2.28
N ALA A 166 6.26 -14.37 -2.29
CA ALA A 166 7.45 -14.39 -3.16
C ALA A 166 7.08 -14.32 -4.63
N LEU A 167 5.96 -14.95 -5.02
CA LEU A 167 5.50 -14.97 -6.40
C LEU A 167 4.90 -13.62 -6.85
N ILE A 168 4.13 -12.95 -5.99
CA ILE A 168 3.48 -11.67 -6.34
C ILE A 168 4.39 -10.45 -6.15
N TYR A 169 5.48 -10.58 -5.39
CA TYR A 169 6.40 -9.46 -5.11
C TYR A 169 6.91 -8.75 -6.36
N PRO A 170 7.26 -9.45 -7.48
CA PRO A 170 7.66 -8.78 -8.72
C PRO A 170 6.61 -7.87 -9.35
N LEU A 171 5.32 -8.04 -9.04
CA LEU A 171 4.27 -7.14 -9.56
C LEU A 171 4.41 -5.71 -9.03
N VAL A 172 4.96 -5.56 -7.82
CA VAL A 172 5.10 -4.28 -7.13
C VAL A 172 6.54 -3.81 -7.00
N THR A 173 7.51 -4.57 -7.51
CA THR A 173 8.94 -4.23 -7.48
C THR A 173 9.57 -4.31 -8.88
N GLY A 174 10.71 -3.65 -9.04
CA GLY A 174 11.45 -3.67 -10.30
C GLY A 174 10.74 -2.97 -11.45
N THR A 175 11.11 -3.35 -12.68
CA THR A 175 10.51 -2.79 -13.91
C THR A 175 9.09 -3.34 -14.09
N PRO A 176 8.08 -2.47 -14.32
CA PRO A 176 6.72 -2.92 -14.57
C PRO A 176 6.67 -3.88 -15.77
N PRO A 177 5.96 -5.00 -15.69
CA PRO A 177 5.68 -5.83 -16.84
C PRO A 177 4.84 -5.05 -17.86
N ALA A 178 4.97 -5.40 -19.15
CA ALA A 178 4.20 -4.76 -20.23
C ALA A 178 2.68 -4.97 -20.07
N ASP A 179 2.29 -6.13 -19.54
CA ASP A 179 0.92 -6.45 -19.13
C ASP A 179 0.90 -6.88 -17.67
N PRO A 180 0.70 -5.96 -16.72
CA PRO A 180 0.67 -6.27 -15.30
C PRO A 180 -0.46 -7.25 -14.92
N GLN A 181 -1.62 -7.10 -15.51
CA GLN A 181 -2.77 -7.96 -15.20
C GLN A 181 -2.65 -9.37 -15.78
N GLY A 182 -2.17 -9.50 -17.01
CA GLY A 182 -1.89 -10.81 -17.60
C GLY A 182 -0.76 -11.53 -16.86
N THR A 183 0.30 -10.81 -16.49
CA THR A 183 1.38 -11.36 -15.65
C THR A 183 0.86 -11.82 -14.30
N ALA A 184 0.02 -11.03 -13.64
CA ALA A 184 -0.58 -11.35 -12.35
C ALA A 184 -1.40 -12.66 -12.42
N ARG A 185 -2.25 -12.80 -13.45
CA ARG A 185 -3.06 -14.02 -13.66
C ARG A 185 -2.18 -15.24 -13.94
N ALA A 186 -1.13 -15.09 -14.76
CA ALA A 186 -0.22 -16.18 -15.07
C ALA A 186 0.51 -16.67 -13.80
N LEU A 187 1.02 -15.76 -12.98
CA LEU A 187 1.67 -16.09 -11.71
C LEU A 187 0.69 -16.78 -10.76
N LEU A 188 -0.55 -16.29 -10.66
CA LEU A 188 -1.57 -16.90 -9.83
C LEU A 188 -1.94 -18.31 -10.31
N SER A 189 -2.06 -18.55 -11.62
CA SER A 189 -2.30 -19.88 -12.17
C SER A 189 -1.21 -20.88 -11.76
N VAL A 190 0.06 -20.49 -11.95
CA VAL A 190 1.21 -21.32 -11.53
C VAL A 190 1.17 -21.63 -10.03
N TYR A 191 0.81 -20.64 -9.21
CA TYR A 191 0.71 -20.83 -7.78
C TYR A 191 -0.42 -21.80 -7.40
N LEU A 192 -1.63 -21.59 -7.93
CA LEU A 192 -2.80 -22.40 -7.60
C LEU A 192 -2.63 -23.85 -8.04
N ASP A 193 -2.01 -24.12 -9.19
CA ASP A 193 -1.74 -25.48 -9.66
C ASP A 193 -0.79 -26.24 -8.74
N GLY A 194 0.14 -25.51 -8.06
CA GLY A 194 1.04 -26.09 -7.04
C GLY A 194 0.45 -26.17 -5.63
N ALA A 195 -0.57 -25.38 -5.32
CA ALA A 195 -1.14 -25.27 -3.97
C ALA A 195 -2.41 -26.10 -3.75
N ARG A 196 -3.06 -26.56 -4.82
CA ARG A 196 -4.29 -27.37 -4.74
C ARG A 196 -4.03 -28.74 -4.15
N PRO A 197 -5.05 -29.38 -3.56
CA PRO A 197 -5.01 -30.79 -3.16
C PRO A 197 -4.63 -31.69 -4.35
N ARG A 198 -3.83 -32.71 -4.08
CA ARG A 198 -3.48 -33.75 -5.06
C ARG A 198 -4.44 -34.91 -4.96
#